data_6c5cf5ca5c8b0253a8dfd4329ca67183
#
_entry.id   6c5cf5ca5c8b0253a8dfd4329ca67183
#
_cell.length_a   1.000
_cell.length_b   1.000
_cell.length_c   1.000
_cell.angle_alpha   90.00
_cell.angle_beta   90.00
_cell.angle_gamma   90.00
#
_symmetry.space_group_name_H-M   'P 1'
#
loop_
_entity.id
_entity.type
_entity.pdbx_description
1 polymer ?
#
loop_
_entity_poly.entity_id
_entity_poly.type
_entity_poly.pdbx_seq_one_letter_code
_entity_poly.pdbx_strand_id
1 'polypeptide(L)'
;MPNERPTRDAAEALLSYGIMVAEGKADDVPKAAYRQAHEPLLSDPVARSAAPAWLIRASTPQILWAHLRSKATGSGSWAMRRDEMHDGITPVLDALAEQPSPVDEAVVVALGRLGSDHVTDAWRRALVRRESDPEAAITAARSMLESVLKTILDDRRVSYDDGLELPRLFKLVQGELGLAPNDQT
;
A
#
# COMPACT_ATOMS: atom_id res chain seq x y z
N MET A 1 1.01 6.64 11.73
CA MET A 1 -0.30 6.21 11.18
C MET A 1 -0.03 4.97 10.34
N PRO A 2 -0.66 3.80 10.59
CA PRO A 2 -0.55 2.68 9.68
C PRO A 2 -1.03 3.14 8.30
N ASN A 3 -0.31 2.75 7.27
CA ASN A 3 -0.64 3.02 5.88
C ASN A 3 -1.89 2.20 5.55
N GLU A 4 -3.07 2.76 5.81
CA GLU A 4 -4.34 2.09 5.55
C GLU A 4 -4.52 1.91 4.05
N ARG A 5 -4.27 0.71 3.58
CA ARG A 5 -4.67 0.22 2.26
C ARG A 5 -5.93 -0.63 2.44
N PRO A 6 -7.10 -0.02 2.51
CA PRO A 6 -8.33 -0.71 2.90
C PRO A 6 -8.63 -1.94 2.05
N THR A 7 -8.25 -1.93 0.76
CA THR A 7 -8.42 -3.09 -0.12
C THR A 7 -7.45 -4.21 0.22
N ARG A 8 -6.21 -3.92 0.63
CA ARG A 8 -5.24 -4.93 1.04
C ARG A 8 -5.66 -5.58 2.36
N ASP A 9 -6.03 -4.78 3.35
CA ASP A 9 -6.51 -5.28 4.64
C ASP A 9 -7.77 -6.15 4.46
N ALA A 10 -8.65 -5.76 3.53
CA ALA A 10 -9.81 -6.53 3.15
C ALA A 10 -9.45 -7.87 2.48
N ALA A 11 -8.42 -7.90 1.61
CA ALA A 11 -7.92 -9.12 0.99
C ALA A 11 -7.30 -10.08 2.02
N GLU A 12 -6.53 -9.57 2.97
CA GLU A 12 -5.96 -10.35 4.08
C GLU A 12 -7.05 -10.91 5.01
N ALA A 13 -8.08 -10.12 5.31
CA ALA A 13 -9.24 -10.57 6.07
C ALA A 13 -10.02 -11.65 5.31
N LEU A 14 -10.20 -11.48 3.99
CA LEU A 14 -10.86 -12.47 3.15
C LEU A 14 -10.09 -13.80 3.09
N LEU A 15 -8.76 -13.76 3.05
CA LEU A 15 -7.92 -14.95 3.15
C LEU A 15 -8.15 -15.66 4.48
N SER A 16 -8.18 -14.92 5.59
CA SER A 16 -8.42 -15.48 6.91
C SER A 16 -9.79 -16.19 7.00
N TYR A 17 -10.84 -15.53 6.50
CA TYR A 17 -12.18 -16.16 6.42
C TYR A 17 -12.20 -17.35 5.47
N GLY A 18 -11.50 -17.26 4.34
CA GLY A 18 -11.40 -18.34 3.37
C GLY A 18 -10.72 -19.58 3.93
N ILE A 19 -9.72 -19.43 4.78
CA ILE A 19 -9.08 -20.54 5.50
C ILE A 19 -10.07 -21.21 6.45
N MET A 20 -10.86 -20.44 7.21
CA MET A 20 -11.92 -21.00 8.06
C MET A 20 -12.94 -21.82 7.23
N VAL A 21 -13.35 -21.28 6.08
CA VAL A 21 -14.23 -21.97 5.14
C VAL A 21 -13.58 -23.26 4.62
N ALA A 22 -12.30 -23.23 4.23
CA ALA A 22 -11.56 -24.40 3.75
C ALA A 22 -11.49 -25.53 4.80
N GLU A 23 -11.50 -25.17 6.08
CA GLU A 23 -11.56 -26.10 7.22
C GLU A 23 -12.97 -26.64 7.50
N GLY A 24 -13.98 -26.22 6.73
CA GLY A 24 -15.36 -26.66 6.90
C GLY A 24 -16.19 -25.81 7.85
N LYS A 25 -15.69 -24.64 8.26
CA LYS A 25 -16.33 -23.71 9.21
C LYS A 25 -17.07 -22.57 8.49
N ALA A 26 -17.68 -22.86 7.34
CA ALA A 26 -18.36 -21.82 6.55
C ALA A 26 -19.53 -21.14 7.30
N ASP A 27 -20.19 -21.87 8.20
CA ASP A 27 -21.32 -21.35 8.98
C ASP A 27 -20.85 -20.52 10.19
N ASP A 28 -19.60 -20.69 10.62
CA ASP A 28 -18.99 -19.91 11.70
C ASP A 28 -18.49 -18.53 11.23
N VAL A 29 -18.37 -18.33 9.91
CA VAL A 29 -17.93 -17.06 9.33
C VAL A 29 -19.10 -16.08 9.25
N PRO A 30 -19.02 -14.90 9.93
CA PRO A 30 -20.07 -13.91 9.87
C PRO A 30 -20.27 -13.38 8.45
N LYS A 31 -21.45 -13.55 7.88
CA LYS A 31 -21.76 -13.16 6.48
C LYS A 31 -21.51 -11.67 6.21
N ALA A 32 -21.79 -10.80 7.19
CA ALA A 32 -21.57 -9.36 7.07
C ALA A 32 -20.08 -9.03 6.99
N ALA A 33 -19.25 -9.62 7.86
CA ALA A 33 -17.81 -9.43 7.88
C ALA A 33 -17.15 -9.98 6.61
N TYR A 34 -17.59 -11.16 6.15
CA TYR A 34 -17.13 -11.73 4.90
C TYR A 34 -17.43 -10.81 3.71
N ARG A 35 -18.65 -10.28 3.62
CA ARG A 35 -19.06 -9.35 2.56
C ARG A 35 -18.22 -8.06 2.61
N GLN A 36 -18.02 -7.50 3.79
CA GLN A 36 -17.19 -6.31 3.99
C GLN A 36 -15.74 -6.53 3.51
N ALA A 37 -15.20 -7.73 3.68
CA ALA A 37 -13.89 -8.09 3.17
C ALA A 37 -13.89 -8.38 1.66
N HIS A 38 -14.99 -8.89 1.10
CA HIS A 38 -15.08 -9.26 -0.31
C HIS A 38 -15.39 -8.06 -1.24
N GLU A 39 -16.20 -7.10 -0.78
CA GLU A 39 -16.67 -5.97 -1.59
C GLU A 39 -15.54 -5.06 -2.11
N PRO A 40 -14.49 -4.72 -1.33
CA PRO A 40 -13.37 -3.93 -1.83
C PRO A 40 -12.62 -4.59 -3.00
N LEU A 41 -12.54 -5.93 -3.04
CA LEU A 41 -11.91 -6.65 -4.16
C LEU A 41 -12.68 -6.46 -5.47
N LEU A 42 -14.00 -6.28 -5.39
CA LEU A 42 -14.85 -6.05 -6.57
C LEU A 42 -14.77 -4.61 -7.07
N SER A 43 -14.56 -3.67 -6.15
CA SER A 43 -14.56 -2.22 -6.41
C SER A 43 -13.20 -1.73 -6.90
N ASP A 44 -12.11 -2.36 -6.47
CA ASP A 44 -10.76 -2.01 -6.87
C ASP A 44 -10.40 -2.68 -8.21
N PRO A 45 -10.10 -1.90 -9.26
CA PRO A 45 -9.81 -2.44 -10.59
C PRO A 45 -8.62 -3.39 -10.64
N VAL A 46 -7.59 -3.14 -9.82
CA VAL A 46 -6.36 -3.95 -9.78
C VAL A 46 -6.62 -5.26 -9.04
N ALA A 47 -7.22 -5.19 -7.84
CA ALA A 47 -7.62 -6.37 -7.10
C ALA A 47 -8.54 -7.28 -7.93
N ARG A 48 -9.55 -6.67 -8.59
CA ARG A 48 -10.49 -7.38 -9.44
C ARG A 48 -9.84 -8.05 -10.66
N SER A 49 -8.86 -7.39 -11.28
CA SER A 49 -8.13 -7.93 -12.44
C SER A 49 -7.23 -9.12 -12.05
N ALA A 50 -6.66 -9.09 -10.85
CA ALA A 50 -5.79 -10.14 -10.34
C ALA A 50 -6.57 -11.32 -9.73
N ALA A 51 -7.82 -11.08 -9.28
CA ALA A 51 -8.62 -12.10 -8.63
C ALA A 51 -9.17 -13.14 -9.62
N PRO A 52 -9.07 -14.44 -9.30
CA PRO A 52 -9.66 -15.48 -10.14
C PRO A 52 -11.19 -15.38 -10.14
N ALA A 53 -11.81 -15.79 -11.25
CA ALA A 53 -13.26 -15.68 -11.45
C ALA A 53 -14.11 -16.38 -10.39
N TRP A 54 -13.61 -17.45 -9.77
CA TRP A 54 -14.31 -18.14 -8.70
C TRP A 54 -14.34 -17.31 -7.42
N LEU A 55 -13.25 -16.59 -7.10
CA LEU A 55 -13.17 -15.73 -5.92
C LEU A 55 -14.10 -14.52 -6.07
N ILE A 56 -14.13 -13.91 -7.27
CA ILE A 56 -15.07 -12.83 -7.59
C ILE A 56 -16.52 -13.25 -7.37
N ARG A 57 -16.88 -14.48 -7.74
CA ARG A 57 -18.24 -15.03 -7.58
C ARG A 57 -18.57 -15.48 -6.17
N ALA A 58 -17.57 -15.71 -5.32
CA ALA A 58 -17.74 -16.22 -3.97
C ALA A 58 -18.24 -15.14 -3.00
N SER A 59 -19.40 -14.55 -3.26
CA SER A 59 -19.98 -13.44 -2.47
C SER A 59 -20.43 -13.81 -1.05
N THR A 60 -20.43 -15.10 -0.70
CA THR A 60 -20.76 -15.61 0.64
C THR A 60 -19.86 -16.77 1.02
N PRO A 61 -19.67 -17.05 2.34
CA PRO A 61 -18.92 -18.21 2.80
C PRO A 61 -19.45 -19.54 2.24
N GLN A 62 -20.75 -19.68 2.06
CA GLN A 62 -21.36 -20.91 1.53
C GLN A 62 -21.07 -21.11 0.04
N ILE A 63 -21.03 -20.03 -0.77
CA ILE A 63 -20.64 -20.10 -2.18
C ILE A 63 -19.15 -20.47 -2.28
N LEU A 64 -18.31 -19.84 -1.44
CA LEU A 64 -16.90 -20.20 -1.35
C LEU A 64 -16.73 -21.66 -0.96
N TRP A 65 -17.45 -22.13 0.03
CA TRP A 65 -17.42 -23.54 0.46
C TRP A 65 -17.78 -24.50 -0.67
N ALA A 66 -18.84 -24.20 -1.43
CA ALA A 66 -19.23 -25.01 -2.57
C ALA A 66 -18.11 -25.12 -3.62
N HIS A 67 -17.41 -24.00 -3.90
CA HIS A 67 -16.26 -24.00 -4.80
C HIS A 67 -15.12 -24.86 -4.23
N LEU A 68 -14.67 -24.60 -3.01
CA LEU A 68 -13.55 -25.31 -2.40
C LEU A 68 -13.82 -26.82 -2.25
N ARG A 69 -15.06 -27.18 -1.91
CA ARG A 69 -15.46 -28.59 -1.83
C ARG A 69 -15.44 -29.28 -3.20
N SER A 70 -15.70 -28.56 -4.27
CA SER A 70 -15.63 -29.13 -5.63
C SER A 70 -14.19 -29.46 -6.05
N LYS A 71 -13.18 -28.81 -5.45
CA LYS A 71 -11.76 -29.04 -5.74
C LYS A 71 -11.19 -30.23 -4.99
N ALA A 72 -11.60 -30.42 -3.75
CA ALA A 72 -11.08 -31.51 -2.92
C ALA A 72 -12.13 -32.04 -1.93
N THR A 73 -12.36 -33.35 -1.96
CA THR A 73 -13.28 -34.07 -1.08
C THR A 73 -12.56 -35.24 -0.42
N GLY A 74 -12.99 -35.62 0.77
CA GLY A 74 -12.44 -36.75 1.52
C GLY A 74 -11.47 -36.33 2.64
N SER A 75 -10.88 -37.32 3.29
CA SER A 75 -9.95 -37.11 4.41
C SER A 75 -8.70 -36.41 3.93
N GLY A 76 -8.22 -35.35 4.66
CA GLY A 76 -7.03 -34.58 4.29
C GLY A 76 -7.25 -33.51 3.22
N SER A 77 -8.43 -33.41 2.62
CA SER A 77 -8.74 -32.43 1.55
C SER A 77 -8.73 -30.97 2.02
N TRP A 78 -8.70 -30.71 3.32
CA TRP A 78 -8.59 -29.35 3.87
C TRP A 78 -7.29 -28.64 3.46
N ALA A 79 -6.17 -29.38 3.35
CA ALA A 79 -4.90 -28.78 2.89
C ALA A 79 -5.04 -28.27 1.45
N MET A 80 -5.54 -29.09 0.53
CA MET A 80 -5.77 -28.70 -0.87
C MET A 80 -6.76 -27.52 -1.01
N ARG A 81 -7.78 -27.45 -0.15
CA ARG A 81 -8.71 -26.31 -0.13
C ARG A 81 -8.05 -25.02 0.38
N ARG A 82 -7.14 -25.13 1.36
CA ARG A 82 -6.34 -23.99 1.82
C ARG A 82 -5.38 -23.51 0.74
N ASP A 83 -4.72 -24.44 0.04
CA ASP A 83 -3.84 -24.11 -1.08
C ASP A 83 -4.62 -23.38 -2.18
N GLU A 84 -5.81 -23.83 -2.57
CA GLU A 84 -6.68 -23.13 -3.51
C GLU A 84 -6.99 -21.68 -3.06
N MET A 85 -7.21 -21.47 -1.75
CA MET A 85 -7.42 -20.11 -1.21
C MET A 85 -6.16 -19.25 -1.32
N HIS A 86 -5.01 -19.79 -0.96
CA HIS A 86 -3.74 -19.08 -1.09
C HIS A 86 -3.44 -18.74 -2.55
N ASP A 87 -3.58 -19.72 -3.45
CA ASP A 87 -3.35 -19.53 -4.88
C ASP A 87 -4.29 -18.47 -5.49
N GLY A 88 -5.51 -18.33 -4.95
CA GLY A 88 -6.46 -17.33 -5.41
C GLY A 88 -6.23 -15.93 -4.86
N ILE A 89 -5.73 -15.80 -3.64
CA ILE A 89 -5.54 -14.50 -2.98
C ILE A 89 -4.13 -13.93 -3.20
N THR A 90 -3.10 -14.76 -3.29
CA THR A 90 -1.71 -14.30 -3.45
C THR A 90 -1.55 -13.35 -4.63
N PRO A 91 -2.04 -13.64 -5.86
CA PRO A 91 -1.93 -12.70 -6.97
C PRO A 91 -2.59 -11.35 -6.70
N VAL A 92 -3.68 -11.33 -5.91
CA VAL A 92 -4.37 -10.09 -5.52
C VAL A 92 -3.50 -9.27 -4.57
N LEU A 93 -2.91 -9.91 -3.56
CA LEU A 93 -2.03 -9.25 -2.59
C LEU A 93 -0.77 -8.72 -3.25
N ASP A 94 -0.18 -9.46 -4.18
CA ASP A 94 1.00 -9.06 -4.95
C ASP A 94 0.68 -7.84 -5.84
N ALA A 95 -0.42 -7.90 -6.59
CA ALA A 95 -0.85 -6.78 -7.44
C ALA A 95 -1.17 -5.51 -6.63
N LEU A 96 -1.76 -5.66 -5.44
CA LEU A 96 -2.01 -4.54 -4.53
C LEU A 96 -0.73 -4.01 -3.87
N ALA A 97 0.29 -4.86 -3.69
CA ALA A 97 1.59 -4.43 -3.18
C ALA A 97 2.37 -3.61 -4.20
N GLU A 98 2.21 -3.91 -5.50
CA GLU A 98 2.86 -3.19 -6.60
C GLU A 98 2.24 -1.81 -6.86
N GLN A 99 1.03 -1.54 -6.34
CA GLN A 99 0.41 -0.22 -6.48
C GLN A 99 1.17 0.83 -5.67
N PRO A 100 1.42 2.03 -6.24
CA PRO A 100 1.89 3.15 -5.47
C PRO A 100 0.90 3.47 -4.35
N SER A 101 1.41 3.75 -3.16
CA SER A 101 0.56 4.21 -2.06
C SER A 101 -0.18 5.50 -2.48
N PRO A 102 -1.43 5.72 -2.05
CA PRO A 102 -2.10 7.01 -2.24
C PRO A 102 -1.29 8.20 -1.74
N VAL A 103 -0.47 7.99 -0.70
CA VAL A 103 0.50 8.98 -0.21
C VAL A 103 1.61 9.20 -1.23
N ASP A 104 2.14 8.12 -1.83
CA ASP A 104 3.20 8.20 -2.85
C ASP A 104 2.70 8.95 -4.10
N GLU A 105 1.45 8.71 -4.50
CA GLU A 105 0.82 9.38 -5.63
C GLU A 105 0.55 10.87 -5.34
N ALA A 106 0.06 11.20 -4.15
CA ALA A 106 -0.11 12.58 -3.71
C ALA A 106 1.23 13.33 -3.66
N VAL A 107 2.30 12.67 -3.22
CA VAL A 107 3.66 13.24 -3.23
C VAL A 107 4.13 13.47 -4.67
N VAL A 108 3.95 12.52 -5.59
CA VAL A 108 4.33 12.69 -7.01
C VAL A 108 3.60 13.90 -7.63
N VAL A 109 2.30 14.06 -7.36
CA VAL A 109 1.52 15.21 -7.82
C VAL A 109 2.04 16.53 -7.22
N ALA A 110 2.36 16.53 -5.91
CA ALA A 110 2.90 17.70 -5.23
C ALA A 110 4.30 18.08 -5.77
N LEU A 111 5.16 17.10 -5.98
CA LEU A 111 6.50 17.29 -6.55
C LEU A 111 6.45 17.79 -8.00
N GLY A 112 5.49 17.31 -8.80
CA GLY A 112 5.26 17.80 -10.16
C GLY A 112 4.92 19.29 -10.22
N ARG A 113 4.26 19.83 -9.18
CA ARG A 113 3.95 21.26 -9.06
C ARG A 113 5.18 22.13 -8.76
N LEU A 114 6.24 21.55 -8.20
CA LEU A 114 7.51 22.23 -7.96
C LEU A 114 8.32 22.44 -9.25
N GLY A 115 7.89 21.87 -10.38
CA GLY A 115 8.56 22.04 -11.68
C GLY A 115 9.96 21.42 -11.77
N SER A 116 10.31 20.53 -10.82
CA SER A 116 11.61 19.88 -10.78
C SER A 116 11.51 18.41 -11.17
N ASP A 117 11.80 18.12 -12.43
CA ASP A 117 11.83 16.75 -12.96
C ASP A 117 12.80 15.86 -12.17
N HIS A 118 13.95 16.44 -11.75
CA HIS A 118 14.96 15.71 -10.95
C HIS A 118 14.43 15.21 -9.62
N VAL A 119 13.58 15.98 -8.94
CA VAL A 119 12.98 15.59 -7.64
C VAL A 119 11.96 14.47 -7.85
N THR A 120 11.14 14.58 -8.88
CA THR A 120 10.15 13.57 -9.22
C THR A 120 10.81 12.24 -9.58
N ASP A 121 11.89 12.29 -10.36
CA ASP A 121 12.65 11.08 -10.75
C ASP A 121 13.42 10.47 -9.56
N ALA A 122 13.96 11.30 -8.67
CA ALA A 122 14.59 10.82 -7.44
C ALA A 122 13.60 10.09 -6.54
N TRP A 123 12.37 10.62 -6.42
CA TRP A 123 11.29 9.99 -5.67
C TRP A 123 10.90 8.63 -6.25
N ARG A 124 10.68 8.56 -7.56
CA ARG A 124 10.37 7.29 -8.24
C ARG A 124 11.46 6.24 -8.03
N ARG A 125 12.74 6.64 -8.14
CA ARG A 125 13.87 5.73 -7.87
C ARG A 125 13.91 5.25 -6.43
N ALA A 126 13.59 6.10 -5.46
CA ALA A 126 13.52 5.73 -4.06
C ALA A 126 12.40 4.70 -3.81
N LEU A 127 11.23 4.89 -4.41
CA LEU A 127 10.09 3.97 -4.31
C LEU A 127 10.42 2.59 -4.87
N VAL A 128 11.03 2.51 -6.06
CA VAL A 128 11.41 1.24 -6.70
C VAL A 128 12.43 0.46 -5.84
N ARG A 129 13.34 1.18 -5.16
CA ARG A 129 14.37 0.55 -4.32
C ARG A 129 13.93 0.19 -2.92
N ARG A 130 12.76 0.68 -2.48
CA ARG A 130 12.30 0.53 -1.09
C ARG A 130 12.31 -0.90 -0.58
N GLU A 131 12.01 -1.88 -1.44
CA GLU A 131 11.94 -3.31 -1.07
C GLU A 131 13.24 -4.06 -1.35
N SER A 132 13.95 -3.70 -2.42
CA SER A 132 15.15 -4.40 -2.86
C SER A 132 16.45 -3.87 -2.25
N ASP A 133 16.51 -2.57 -1.93
CA ASP A 133 17.67 -1.89 -1.36
C ASP A 133 17.21 -0.72 -0.48
N PRO A 134 16.80 -1.00 0.77
CA PRO A 134 16.28 0.03 1.68
C PRO A 134 17.28 1.12 2.02
N GLU A 135 18.58 0.82 2.09
CA GLU A 135 19.63 1.81 2.39
C GLU A 135 19.78 2.81 1.25
N ALA A 136 19.80 2.32 0.01
CA ALA A 136 19.82 3.20 -1.17
C ALA A 136 18.51 3.99 -1.31
N ALA A 137 17.37 3.44 -0.92
CA ALA A 137 16.10 4.15 -0.91
C ALA A 137 16.11 5.31 0.11
N ILE A 138 16.62 5.09 1.33
CA ILE A 138 16.77 6.12 2.36
C ILE A 138 17.72 7.23 1.88
N THR A 139 18.85 6.86 1.28
CA THR A 139 19.83 7.82 0.74
C THR A 139 19.20 8.66 -0.36
N ALA A 140 18.46 8.05 -1.29
CA ALA A 140 17.76 8.76 -2.37
C ALA A 140 16.67 9.71 -1.83
N ALA A 141 15.90 9.28 -0.83
CA ALA A 141 14.89 10.11 -0.16
C ALA A 141 15.52 11.31 0.56
N ARG A 142 16.65 11.12 1.23
CA ARG A 142 17.41 12.21 1.86
C ARG A 142 17.86 13.24 0.84
N SER A 143 18.50 12.81 -0.25
CA SER A 143 18.98 13.70 -1.31
C SER A 143 17.82 14.46 -1.98
N MET A 144 16.69 13.81 -2.14
CA MET A 144 15.47 14.43 -2.65
C MET A 144 14.99 15.55 -1.71
N LEU A 145 14.90 15.26 -0.39
CA LEU A 145 14.50 16.26 0.60
C LEU A 145 15.44 17.45 0.61
N GLU A 146 16.76 17.23 0.55
CA GLU A 146 17.75 18.31 0.45
C GLU A 146 17.50 19.17 -0.78
N SER A 147 17.23 18.57 -1.94
CA SER A 147 16.92 19.29 -3.18
C SER A 147 15.65 20.13 -3.07
N VAL A 148 14.57 19.57 -2.50
CA VAL A 148 13.30 20.29 -2.29
C VAL A 148 13.50 21.50 -1.38
N LEU A 149 14.19 21.31 -0.25
CA LEU A 149 14.44 22.38 0.72
C LEU A 149 15.27 23.51 0.11
N LYS A 150 16.32 23.17 -0.66
CA LYS A 150 17.14 24.16 -1.40
C LYS A 150 16.30 24.91 -2.41
N THR A 151 15.47 24.22 -3.21
CA THR A 151 14.57 24.86 -4.17
C THR A 151 13.64 25.87 -3.49
N ILE A 152 13.05 25.52 -2.33
CA ILE A 152 12.18 26.43 -1.58
C ILE A 152 12.96 27.68 -1.11
N LEU A 153 14.19 27.51 -0.61
CA LEU A 153 15.02 28.63 -0.16
C LEU A 153 15.43 29.53 -1.33
N ASP A 154 15.78 28.94 -2.48
CA ASP A 154 16.13 29.65 -3.70
C ASP A 154 14.93 30.47 -4.22
N ASP A 155 13.74 29.90 -4.28
CA ASP A 155 12.51 30.59 -4.69
C ASP A 155 12.17 31.75 -3.74
N ARG A 156 12.49 31.60 -2.45
CA ARG A 156 12.31 32.63 -1.42
C ARG A 156 13.47 33.60 -1.35
N ARG A 157 14.54 33.40 -2.14
CA ARG A 157 15.78 34.22 -2.16
C ARG A 157 16.49 34.28 -0.80
N VAL A 158 16.40 33.20 -0.04
CA VAL A 158 17.07 33.04 1.24
C VAL A 158 18.45 32.44 0.99
N SER A 159 19.49 33.16 1.44
CA SER A 159 20.88 32.69 1.33
C SER A 159 21.14 31.59 2.34
N TYR A 160 21.75 30.50 1.91
CA TYR A 160 22.20 29.39 2.75
C TYR A 160 23.55 28.87 2.29
N ASP A 161 24.25 28.14 3.14
CA ASP A 161 25.48 27.46 2.78
C ASP A 161 25.16 26.13 2.09
N ASP A 162 25.78 25.87 0.93
CA ASP A 162 25.57 24.63 0.16
C ASP A 162 25.94 23.37 0.94
N GLY A 163 26.83 23.48 1.93
CA GLY A 163 27.23 22.39 2.83
C GLY A 163 26.33 22.19 4.03
N LEU A 164 25.21 22.92 4.14
CA LEU A 164 24.29 22.77 5.26
C LEU A 164 23.65 21.38 5.27
N GLU A 165 23.70 20.71 6.44
CA GLU A 165 23.05 19.42 6.65
C GLU A 165 21.52 19.54 6.65
N LEU A 166 20.84 18.46 6.22
CA LEU A 166 19.39 18.36 6.08
C LEU A 166 18.59 18.93 7.29
N PRO A 167 18.94 18.66 8.57
CA PRO A 167 18.19 19.19 9.71
C PRO A 167 18.24 20.73 9.78
N ARG A 168 19.36 21.34 9.38
CA ARG A 168 19.52 22.79 9.39
C ARG A 168 18.79 23.43 8.21
N LEU A 169 18.84 22.82 7.02
CA LEU A 169 18.05 23.23 5.87
C LEU A 169 16.56 23.20 6.19
N PHE A 170 16.09 22.11 6.80
CA PHE A 170 14.70 21.97 7.21
C PHE A 170 14.27 23.08 8.18
N LYS A 171 15.11 23.40 9.18
CA LYS A 171 14.82 24.46 10.15
C LYS A 171 14.72 25.83 9.52
N LEU A 172 15.56 26.14 8.52
CA LEU A 172 15.48 27.40 7.76
C LEU A 172 14.17 27.49 7.00
N VAL A 173 13.82 26.43 6.24
CA VAL A 173 12.55 26.37 5.48
C VAL A 173 11.35 26.45 6.41
N GLN A 174 11.40 25.76 7.55
CA GLN A 174 10.34 25.80 8.56
C GLN A 174 10.10 27.23 9.07
N GLY A 175 11.16 27.99 9.31
CA GLY A 175 11.07 29.40 9.68
C GLY A 175 10.45 30.26 8.58
N GLU A 176 10.89 30.09 7.34
CA GLU A 176 10.41 30.84 6.16
C GLU A 176 8.93 30.56 5.82
N LEU A 177 8.49 29.33 6.05
CA LEU A 177 7.11 28.92 5.78
C LEU A 177 6.17 29.14 6.98
N GLY A 178 6.67 29.62 8.13
CA GLY A 178 5.88 29.78 9.34
C GLY A 178 5.35 28.45 9.91
N LEU A 179 6.04 27.34 9.67
CA LEU A 179 5.66 26.00 10.13
C LEU A 179 6.26 25.63 11.48
N ALA A 180 7.00 26.55 12.12
CA ALA A 180 7.51 26.33 13.46
C ALA A 180 6.32 26.16 14.43
N PRO A 181 6.33 25.18 15.35
CA PRO A 181 5.34 25.10 16.39
C PRO A 181 5.34 26.44 17.13
N ASN A 182 4.17 27.08 17.23
CA ASN A 182 4.04 28.23 18.10
C ASN A 182 4.25 27.73 19.53
N ASP A 183 5.39 28.08 20.13
CA ASP A 183 5.59 28.03 21.56
C ASP A 183 4.65 29.07 22.22
N GLN A 184 3.36 28.78 22.21
CA GLN A 184 2.40 29.48 23.06
C GLN A 184 2.35 28.71 24.37
N THR A 185 3.22 29.13 25.29
CA THR A 185 3.04 28.90 26.73
C THR A 185 2.02 29.89 27.25
#